data_98a017d3c85ff2770709c9f73dace0f6
#
_entry.id   98a017d3c85ff2770709c9f73dace0f6
#
_cell.length_a   1.000
_cell.length_b   1.000
_cell.length_c   1.000
_cell.angle_alpha   90.00
_cell.angle_beta   90.00
_cell.angle_gamma   90.00
#
_symmetry.space_group_name_H-M   'P 1'
#
loop_
_entity.id
_entity.type
_entity.pdbx_description
1 polymer ?
#
loop_
_entity_poly.entity_id
_entity_poly.type
_entity_poly.pdbx_seq_one_letter_code
_entity_poly.pdbx_strand_id
1 'polypeptide(L)'
;MYDYHAHTNYSDGAFLRWMVDAAAEAGLDGIGLADHCNVSPASDAQRYKRAFGFNLDLTHERRREAIEAVRADSGVDVDVFDAVEMDYDPAHETAIAAFLDDAGFDYAVGSVHDLDGANVHTRSHFAGKPESERRELVDRYFEKLVALVESELFAIAAHPDLIERNPHLRGFATEDHYAAVADAFRNSRTVPEINAGRLRDDYGEFHPAPAFLDRLVDAGVRVTVGTDSHEPDAIAPRVREIEAEL
;
A
#
# COMPACT_ATOMS: atom_id res chain seq x y z
N MET A 1 -9.95 11.26 -12.41
CA MET A 1 -9.35 10.01 -11.83
C MET A 1 -9.31 10.14 -10.32
N TYR A 2 -9.45 9.03 -9.59
CA TYR A 2 -9.24 8.95 -8.14
C TYR A 2 -7.85 8.38 -7.85
N ASP A 3 -7.15 8.95 -6.87
CA ASP A 3 -5.94 8.38 -6.27
C ASP A 3 -6.30 7.74 -4.93
N TYR A 4 -6.19 6.43 -4.80
CA TYR A 4 -6.63 5.72 -3.60
C TYR A 4 -5.52 5.50 -2.58
N HIS A 5 -4.29 6.02 -2.82
CA HIS A 5 -3.15 5.76 -1.94
C HIS A 5 -2.17 6.94 -1.92
N ALA A 6 -2.29 7.77 -0.90
CA ALA A 6 -1.34 8.83 -0.58
C ALA A 6 -1.14 8.94 0.94
N HIS A 7 0.01 9.47 1.35
CA HIS A 7 0.40 9.58 2.75
C HIS A 7 0.42 11.02 3.24
N THR A 8 0.23 11.21 4.55
CA THR A 8 0.25 12.52 5.19
C THR A 8 1.21 12.56 6.39
N ASN A 9 1.25 13.71 7.06
CA ASN A 9 2.01 13.88 8.31
C ASN A 9 1.49 13.05 9.50
N TYR A 10 0.50 12.22 9.30
CA TYR A 10 0.04 11.21 10.28
C TYR A 10 0.77 9.89 10.12
N SER A 11 1.55 9.75 9.03
CA SER A 11 2.62 8.76 8.86
C SER A 11 3.92 9.47 8.46
N ASP A 12 4.47 9.18 7.31
CA ASP A 12 5.75 9.69 6.82
C ASP A 12 5.61 10.61 5.59
N GLY A 13 4.41 11.13 5.35
CA GLY A 13 4.13 12.08 4.28
C GLY A 13 4.13 13.55 4.74
N ALA A 14 3.85 14.44 3.80
CA ALA A 14 3.73 15.87 4.03
C ALA A 14 2.41 16.25 4.72
N PHE A 15 2.22 17.53 5.07
CA PHE A 15 1.01 17.99 5.72
C PHE A 15 -0.25 17.64 4.92
N LEU A 16 -1.24 17.06 5.62
CA LEU A 16 -2.51 16.60 5.05
C LEU A 16 -3.13 17.61 4.09
N ARG A 17 -3.25 18.87 4.51
CA ARG A 17 -3.84 19.93 3.67
C ARG A 17 -3.06 20.12 2.35
N TRP A 18 -1.74 20.08 2.40
CA TRP A 18 -0.91 20.25 1.20
C TRP A 18 -1.06 19.08 0.22
N MET A 19 -1.25 17.85 0.73
CA MET A 19 -1.53 16.68 -0.11
C MET A 19 -2.87 16.82 -0.83
N VAL A 20 -3.91 17.29 -0.12
CA VAL A 20 -5.24 17.51 -0.71
C VAL A 20 -5.22 18.67 -1.74
N ASP A 21 -4.55 19.78 -1.42
CA ASP A 21 -4.41 20.89 -2.36
C ASP A 21 -3.68 20.45 -3.63
N ALA A 22 -2.61 19.66 -3.52
CA ALA A 22 -1.87 19.12 -4.66
C ALA A 22 -2.70 18.13 -5.50
N ALA A 23 -3.57 17.34 -4.87
CA ALA A 23 -4.51 16.47 -5.57
C ALA A 23 -5.51 17.28 -6.42
N ALA A 24 -6.07 18.34 -5.84
CA ALA A 24 -6.95 19.26 -6.56
C ALA A 24 -6.22 19.96 -7.72
N GLU A 25 -5.00 20.45 -7.49
CA GLU A 25 -4.16 21.06 -8.53
C GLU A 25 -3.78 20.08 -9.65
N ALA A 26 -3.64 18.79 -9.32
CA ALA A 26 -3.39 17.74 -10.31
C ALA A 26 -4.64 17.36 -11.13
N GLY A 27 -5.82 17.88 -10.77
CA GLY A 27 -7.08 17.59 -11.45
C GLY A 27 -7.69 16.23 -11.08
N LEU A 28 -7.36 15.70 -9.90
CA LEU A 28 -7.99 14.50 -9.39
C LEU A 28 -9.43 14.76 -8.95
N ASP A 29 -10.30 13.77 -9.14
CA ASP A 29 -11.68 13.78 -8.62
C ASP A 29 -11.70 13.45 -7.12
N GLY A 30 -10.71 12.68 -6.62
CA GLY A 30 -10.60 12.34 -5.21
C GLY A 30 -9.23 11.79 -4.83
N ILE A 31 -8.92 11.88 -3.53
CA ILE A 31 -7.70 11.37 -2.92
C ILE A 31 -8.00 10.55 -1.65
N GLY A 32 -7.41 9.38 -1.55
CA GLY A 32 -7.40 8.54 -0.37
C GLY A 32 -6.15 8.76 0.48
N LEU A 33 -6.35 9.22 1.69
CA LEU A 33 -5.26 9.40 2.65
C LEU A 33 -5.06 8.10 3.42
N ALA A 34 -4.13 7.27 2.93
CA ALA A 34 -3.89 5.90 3.40
C ALA A 34 -2.60 5.82 4.23
N ASP A 35 -2.54 6.58 5.31
CA ASP A 35 -1.38 6.60 6.22
C ASP A 35 -1.07 5.23 6.81
N HIS A 36 0.21 4.95 7.04
CA HIS A 36 0.70 3.69 7.59
C HIS A 36 0.13 3.34 8.97
N CYS A 37 -0.26 2.08 9.13
CA CYS A 37 -0.67 1.53 10.41
C CYS A 37 -0.14 0.10 10.61
N ASN A 38 0.26 -0.21 11.84
CA ASN A 38 0.59 -1.56 12.26
C ASN A 38 0.06 -1.80 13.69
N VAL A 39 -0.84 -2.76 13.82
CA VAL A 39 -1.45 -3.15 15.11
C VAL A 39 -1.00 -4.52 15.59
N SER A 40 -0.04 -5.15 14.89
CA SER A 40 0.50 -6.44 15.29
C SER A 40 1.21 -6.34 16.65
N PRO A 41 0.71 -6.99 17.72
CA PRO A 41 1.23 -6.80 19.06
C PRO A 41 2.71 -7.12 19.17
N ALA A 42 3.47 -6.19 19.75
CA ALA A 42 4.92 -6.33 20.00
C ALA A 42 5.79 -6.61 18.75
N SER A 43 5.29 -6.37 17.54
CA SER A 43 6.11 -6.46 16.34
C SER A 43 7.19 -5.37 16.31
N ASP A 44 8.31 -5.67 15.66
CA ASP A 44 9.39 -4.70 15.52
C ASP A 44 8.93 -3.52 14.64
N ALA A 45 8.13 -3.80 13.60
CA ALA A 45 7.53 -2.78 12.73
C ALA A 45 6.62 -1.81 13.51
N GLN A 46 5.74 -2.31 14.39
CA GLN A 46 4.91 -1.47 15.23
C GLN A 46 5.75 -0.59 16.18
N ARG A 47 6.75 -1.18 16.84
CA ARG A 47 7.64 -0.43 17.74
C ARG A 47 8.41 0.66 16.99
N TYR A 48 8.90 0.35 15.79
CA TYR A 48 9.58 1.31 14.93
C TYR A 48 8.65 2.47 14.57
N LYS A 49 7.48 2.19 13.99
CA LYS A 49 6.52 3.22 13.59
C LYS A 49 6.08 4.10 14.75
N ARG A 50 5.84 3.52 15.94
CA ARG A 50 5.52 4.28 17.15
C ARG A 50 6.68 5.15 17.63
N ALA A 51 7.92 4.66 17.57
CA ALA A 51 9.10 5.42 18.00
C ALA A 51 9.35 6.64 17.11
N PHE A 52 9.03 6.55 15.82
CA PHE A 52 9.11 7.66 14.87
C PHE A 52 7.83 8.51 14.82
N GLY A 53 6.78 8.12 15.55
CA GLY A 53 5.55 8.91 15.69
C GLY A 53 4.60 8.84 14.50
N PHE A 54 4.73 7.86 13.61
CA PHE A 54 3.91 7.73 12.41
C PHE A 54 3.09 6.44 12.32
N ASN A 55 2.61 5.91 13.44
CA ASN A 55 1.67 4.79 13.43
C ASN A 55 0.25 5.31 13.67
N LEU A 56 -0.65 5.05 12.74
CA LEU A 56 -2.02 5.58 12.77
C LEU A 56 -2.89 4.99 13.89
N ASP A 57 -2.47 3.89 14.51
CA ASP A 57 -3.19 3.23 15.60
C ASP A 57 -3.56 4.16 16.76
N LEU A 58 -2.71 5.17 17.04
CA LEU A 58 -2.91 6.14 18.12
C LEU A 58 -3.40 7.52 17.63
N THR A 59 -3.48 7.74 16.34
CA THR A 59 -3.72 9.08 15.78
C THR A 59 -4.89 9.16 14.80
N HIS A 60 -5.54 8.03 14.48
CA HIS A 60 -6.62 7.98 13.50
C HIS A 60 -7.79 8.92 13.83
N GLU A 61 -8.23 9.03 15.09
CA GLU A 61 -9.30 9.94 15.47
C GLU A 61 -8.93 11.41 15.20
N ARG A 62 -7.70 11.80 15.60
CA ARG A 62 -7.19 13.15 15.36
C ARG A 62 -7.07 13.45 13.86
N ARG A 63 -6.63 12.47 13.05
CA ARG A 63 -6.56 12.62 11.59
C ARG A 63 -7.96 12.80 11.01
N ARG A 64 -8.94 12.04 11.46
CA ARG A 64 -10.34 12.15 11.03
C ARG A 64 -10.89 13.56 11.26
N GLU A 65 -10.65 14.16 12.43
CA GLU A 65 -11.03 15.55 12.68
C GLU A 65 -10.41 16.52 11.66
N ALA A 66 -9.15 16.29 11.28
CA ALA A 66 -8.49 17.10 10.26
C ALA A 66 -9.08 16.88 8.87
N ILE A 67 -9.39 15.64 8.49
CA ILE A 67 -10.06 15.31 7.21
C ILE A 67 -11.44 15.96 7.16
N GLU A 68 -12.24 15.86 8.21
CA GLU A 68 -13.56 16.50 8.28
C GLU A 68 -13.48 18.02 8.14
N ALA A 69 -12.48 18.65 8.77
CA ALA A 69 -12.25 20.08 8.60
C ALA A 69 -11.90 20.47 7.16
N VAL A 70 -11.14 19.64 6.45
CA VAL A 70 -10.82 19.84 5.03
C VAL A 70 -12.05 19.60 4.15
N ARG A 71 -12.81 18.53 4.40
CA ARG A 71 -14.08 18.25 3.68
C ARG A 71 -15.11 19.37 3.83
N ALA A 72 -15.10 20.06 4.97
CA ALA A 72 -16.01 21.19 5.24
C ALA A 72 -15.57 22.52 4.58
N ASP A 73 -14.35 22.60 4.07
CA ASP A 73 -13.82 23.79 3.40
C ASP A 73 -14.34 23.87 1.95
N SER A 74 -15.19 24.87 1.67
CA SER A 74 -15.75 25.08 0.33
C SER A 74 -14.73 25.45 -0.75
N GLY A 75 -13.48 25.68 -0.38
CA GLY A 75 -12.36 25.90 -1.31
C GLY A 75 -11.68 24.61 -1.78
N VAL A 76 -12.08 23.46 -1.26
CA VAL A 76 -11.58 22.14 -1.66
C VAL A 76 -12.58 21.50 -2.63
N ASP A 77 -12.17 21.28 -3.87
CA ASP A 77 -13.00 20.69 -4.95
C ASP A 77 -12.42 19.31 -5.34
N VAL A 78 -12.25 18.46 -4.35
CA VAL A 78 -11.78 17.07 -4.50
C VAL A 78 -12.36 16.22 -3.36
N ASP A 79 -12.82 15.01 -3.68
CA ASP A 79 -13.27 14.06 -2.67
C ASP A 79 -12.08 13.59 -1.82
N VAL A 80 -12.20 13.63 -0.49
CA VAL A 80 -11.13 13.19 0.41
C VAL A 80 -11.62 11.97 1.19
N PHE A 81 -10.88 10.85 1.11
CA PHE A 81 -11.22 9.62 1.80
C PHE A 81 -10.31 9.39 3.01
N ASP A 82 -10.91 9.02 4.14
CA ASP A 82 -10.23 8.57 5.36
C ASP A 82 -9.88 7.09 5.22
N ALA A 83 -8.69 6.79 4.70
CA ALA A 83 -8.23 5.42 4.47
C ALA A 83 -7.04 5.07 5.38
N VAL A 84 -6.62 3.82 5.37
CA VAL A 84 -5.45 3.33 6.12
C VAL A 84 -4.66 2.36 5.28
N GLU A 85 -3.33 2.48 5.26
CA GLU A 85 -2.44 1.41 4.78
C GLU A 85 -1.99 0.57 5.98
N MET A 86 -2.59 -0.62 6.09
CA MET A 86 -2.37 -1.55 7.18
C MET A 86 -1.32 -2.60 6.83
N ASP A 87 -0.26 -2.69 7.63
CA ASP A 87 0.68 -3.81 7.56
C ASP A 87 -0.06 -5.12 7.91
N TYR A 88 -0.13 -6.04 6.98
CA TYR A 88 -0.80 -7.32 7.18
C TYR A 88 0.16 -8.41 7.67
N ASP A 89 -0.27 -9.13 8.68
CA ASP A 89 0.34 -10.36 9.13
C ASP A 89 -0.75 -11.37 9.51
N PRO A 90 -0.80 -12.56 8.87
CA PRO A 90 -1.84 -13.55 9.13
C PRO A 90 -1.85 -14.03 10.59
N ALA A 91 -0.71 -13.97 11.30
CA ALA A 91 -0.66 -14.29 12.73
C ALA A 91 -1.41 -13.28 13.62
N HIS A 92 -1.73 -12.10 13.09
CA HIS A 92 -2.37 -11.01 13.83
C HIS A 92 -3.70 -10.55 13.20
N GLU A 93 -4.24 -11.32 12.28
CA GLU A 93 -5.47 -10.99 11.53
C GLU A 93 -6.65 -10.59 12.41
N THR A 94 -6.86 -11.30 13.54
CA THR A 94 -7.92 -10.95 14.50
C THR A 94 -7.74 -9.54 15.10
N ALA A 95 -6.50 -9.14 15.40
CA ALA A 95 -6.22 -7.81 15.94
C ALA A 95 -6.39 -6.72 14.87
N ILE A 96 -6.01 -7.02 13.63
CA ILE A 96 -6.18 -6.15 12.48
C ILE A 96 -7.68 -5.94 12.22
N ALA A 97 -8.45 -7.01 12.13
CA ALA A 97 -9.90 -6.95 11.91
C ALA A 97 -10.61 -6.12 13.00
N ALA A 98 -10.28 -6.36 14.27
CA ALA A 98 -10.86 -5.62 15.39
C ALA A 98 -10.55 -4.12 15.34
N PHE A 99 -9.31 -3.76 14.97
CA PHE A 99 -8.93 -2.35 14.84
C PHE A 99 -9.63 -1.68 13.64
N LEU A 100 -9.70 -2.33 12.49
CA LEU A 100 -10.36 -1.77 11.31
C LEU A 100 -11.86 -1.54 11.55
N ASP A 101 -12.51 -2.47 12.26
CA ASP A 101 -13.93 -2.35 12.64
C ASP A 101 -14.17 -1.17 13.63
N ASP A 102 -13.31 -1.03 14.66
CA ASP A 102 -13.38 0.02 15.66
C ASP A 102 -13.06 1.40 15.07
N ALA A 103 -12.02 1.48 14.25
CA ALA A 103 -11.59 2.74 13.64
C ALA A 103 -12.55 3.26 12.58
N GLY A 104 -13.23 2.41 11.83
CA GLY A 104 -14.28 2.77 10.86
C GLY A 104 -13.79 3.70 9.75
N PHE A 105 -12.71 3.34 9.06
CA PHE A 105 -12.22 4.03 7.87
C PHE A 105 -13.18 3.90 6.69
N ASP A 106 -13.12 4.82 5.73
CA ASP A 106 -13.89 4.71 4.48
C ASP A 106 -13.49 3.43 3.72
N TYR A 107 -12.20 3.08 3.74
CA TYR A 107 -11.68 1.80 3.26
C TYR A 107 -10.28 1.51 3.86
N ALA A 108 -9.86 0.26 3.77
CA ALA A 108 -8.53 -0.18 4.16
C ALA A 108 -7.75 -0.72 2.96
N VAL A 109 -6.49 -0.33 2.88
CA VAL A 109 -5.45 -0.85 1.98
C VAL A 109 -4.59 -1.80 2.79
N GLY A 110 -4.39 -3.03 2.31
CA GLY A 110 -3.52 -4.01 2.95
C GLY A 110 -2.16 -4.08 2.27
N SER A 111 -1.08 -4.15 3.04
CA SER A 111 0.28 -4.22 2.51
C SER A 111 1.14 -5.26 3.21
N VAL A 112 2.06 -5.86 2.46
CA VAL A 112 3.06 -6.81 2.96
C VAL A 112 4.43 -6.14 2.97
N HIS A 113 4.75 -5.45 4.06
CA HIS A 113 6.03 -4.76 4.23
C HIS A 113 7.09 -5.58 4.95
N ASP A 114 6.70 -6.61 5.70
CA ASP A 114 7.60 -7.37 6.56
C ASP A 114 7.69 -8.84 6.12
N LEU A 115 8.93 -9.33 6.08
CA LEU A 115 9.28 -10.73 5.86
C LEU A 115 10.21 -11.20 6.98
N ASP A 116 9.74 -12.16 7.81
CA ASP A 116 10.51 -12.76 8.89
C ASP A 116 11.10 -11.71 9.87
N GLY A 117 10.32 -10.68 10.21
CA GLY A 117 10.72 -9.62 11.13
C GLY A 117 11.65 -8.58 10.53
N ALA A 118 11.80 -8.54 9.20
CA ALA A 118 12.55 -7.50 8.49
C ALA A 118 11.71 -6.83 7.42
N ASN A 119 11.72 -5.51 7.40
CA ASN A 119 11.09 -4.76 6.33
C ASN A 119 11.76 -5.07 4.98
N VAL A 120 10.97 -5.29 3.92
CA VAL A 120 11.44 -5.63 2.58
C VAL A 120 12.41 -4.59 1.98
N HIS A 121 12.34 -3.34 2.44
CA HIS A 121 13.27 -2.29 2.02
C HIS A 121 14.66 -2.37 2.67
N THR A 122 14.84 -3.20 3.69
CA THR A 122 16.12 -3.35 4.39
C THR A 122 17.10 -4.19 3.57
N ARG A 123 17.67 -3.61 2.52
CA ARG A 123 18.57 -4.29 1.55
C ARG A 123 19.67 -5.11 2.24
N SER A 124 20.28 -4.56 3.31
CA SER A 124 21.38 -5.22 4.04
C SER A 124 20.97 -6.54 4.72
N HIS A 125 19.70 -6.68 5.12
CA HIS A 125 19.19 -7.92 5.71
C HIS A 125 19.21 -9.09 4.71
N PHE A 126 18.92 -8.81 3.45
CA PHE A 126 18.79 -9.81 2.38
C PHE A 126 20.10 -10.05 1.61
N ALA A 127 21.01 -9.08 1.60
CA ALA A 127 22.24 -9.12 0.82
C ALA A 127 23.16 -10.30 1.11
N GLY A 128 23.24 -10.73 2.37
CA GLY A 128 24.14 -11.83 2.82
C GLY A 128 23.51 -13.23 2.76
N LYS A 129 22.22 -13.32 2.41
CA LYS A 129 21.52 -14.59 2.40
C LYS A 129 21.84 -15.40 1.14
N PRO A 130 22.00 -16.74 1.24
CA PRO A 130 22.15 -17.59 0.07
C PRO A 130 20.91 -17.52 -0.83
N GLU A 131 21.07 -17.82 -2.10
CA GLU A 131 19.98 -17.73 -3.08
C GLU A 131 18.77 -18.61 -2.70
N SER A 132 19.02 -19.81 -2.18
CA SER A 132 17.94 -20.71 -1.72
C SER A 132 17.08 -20.07 -0.64
N GLU A 133 17.69 -19.41 0.35
CA GLU A 133 16.97 -18.72 1.42
C GLU A 133 16.18 -17.49 0.87
N ARG A 134 16.76 -16.77 -0.11
CA ARG A 134 16.06 -15.66 -0.75
C ARG A 134 14.84 -16.12 -1.54
N ARG A 135 14.91 -17.27 -2.22
CA ARG A 135 13.76 -17.89 -2.91
C ARG A 135 12.65 -18.28 -1.92
N GLU A 136 13.01 -18.93 -0.82
CA GLU A 136 12.05 -19.25 0.24
C GLU A 136 11.39 -17.99 0.86
N LEU A 137 12.12 -16.89 0.94
CA LEU A 137 11.55 -15.60 1.38
C LEU A 137 10.53 -15.06 0.37
N VAL A 138 10.81 -15.19 -0.93
CA VAL A 138 9.87 -14.80 -1.98
C VAL A 138 8.62 -15.69 -1.97
N ASP A 139 8.78 -17.01 -1.79
CA ASP A 139 7.65 -17.93 -1.64
C ASP A 139 6.75 -17.49 -0.47
N ARG A 140 7.33 -17.21 0.71
CA ARG A 140 6.56 -16.72 1.88
C ARG A 140 5.91 -15.35 1.68
N TYR A 141 6.55 -14.47 0.89
CA TYR A 141 5.91 -13.19 0.54
C TYR A 141 4.61 -13.40 -0.22
N PHE A 142 4.64 -14.23 -1.26
CA PHE A 142 3.44 -14.49 -2.07
C PHE A 142 2.39 -15.30 -1.30
N GLU A 143 2.78 -16.25 -0.44
CA GLU A 143 1.87 -16.91 0.50
C GLU A 143 1.16 -15.90 1.41
N LYS A 144 1.91 -14.92 1.94
CA LYS A 144 1.37 -13.86 2.79
C LYS A 144 0.46 -12.92 2.01
N LEU A 145 0.78 -12.61 0.76
CA LEU A 145 -0.07 -11.81 -0.12
C LEU A 145 -1.39 -12.53 -0.45
N VAL A 146 -1.35 -13.83 -0.75
CA VAL A 146 -2.56 -14.65 -0.93
C VAL A 146 -3.43 -14.60 0.33
N ALA A 147 -2.83 -14.82 1.51
CA ALA A 147 -3.56 -14.74 2.78
C ALA A 147 -4.17 -13.36 3.03
N LEU A 148 -3.47 -12.26 2.68
CA LEU A 148 -4.02 -10.90 2.74
C LEU A 148 -5.30 -10.77 1.89
N VAL A 149 -5.25 -11.25 0.65
CA VAL A 149 -6.38 -11.19 -0.27
C VAL A 149 -7.55 -12.04 0.22
N GLU A 150 -7.27 -13.26 0.70
CA GLU A 150 -8.27 -14.20 1.21
C GLU A 150 -8.88 -13.79 2.56
N SER A 151 -8.21 -12.91 3.32
CA SER A 151 -8.72 -12.39 4.59
C SER A 151 -10.00 -11.57 4.44
N GLU A 152 -10.25 -11.02 3.24
CA GLU A 152 -11.40 -10.13 2.96
C GLU A 152 -11.47 -8.88 3.88
N LEU A 153 -10.35 -8.50 4.52
CA LEU A 153 -10.28 -7.33 5.40
C LEU A 153 -10.07 -6.03 4.63
N PHE A 154 -9.56 -6.11 3.41
CA PHE A 154 -9.08 -4.96 2.64
C PHE A 154 -9.89 -4.74 1.37
N ALA A 155 -10.10 -3.48 1.02
CA ALA A 155 -10.65 -3.13 -0.29
C ALA A 155 -9.57 -3.20 -1.38
N ILE A 156 -8.32 -2.86 -1.01
CA ILE A 156 -7.18 -2.76 -1.92
C ILE A 156 -5.99 -3.52 -1.33
N ALA A 157 -5.25 -4.25 -2.17
CA ALA A 157 -3.92 -4.75 -1.85
C ALA A 157 -2.88 -3.85 -2.52
N ALA A 158 -2.11 -3.13 -1.71
CA ALA A 158 -1.10 -2.19 -2.17
C ALA A 158 0.07 -2.92 -2.83
N HIS A 159 0.65 -2.30 -3.87
CA HIS A 159 1.93 -2.70 -4.48
C HIS A 159 2.22 -4.21 -4.36
N PRO A 160 1.43 -5.11 -5.00
CA PRO A 160 1.37 -6.54 -4.66
C PRO A 160 2.66 -7.33 -4.90
N ASP A 161 3.65 -6.75 -5.55
CA ASP A 161 4.99 -7.32 -5.69
C ASP A 161 6.10 -6.40 -5.12
N LEU A 162 5.83 -5.78 -3.98
CA LEU A 162 6.74 -4.85 -3.30
C LEU A 162 8.18 -5.37 -3.15
N ILE A 163 8.35 -6.70 -3.05
CA ILE A 163 9.66 -7.35 -2.97
C ILE A 163 10.57 -7.04 -4.16
N GLU A 164 10.00 -6.71 -5.34
CA GLU A 164 10.77 -6.36 -6.53
C GLU A 164 11.56 -5.05 -6.36
N ARG A 165 11.19 -4.19 -5.39
CA ARG A 165 12.00 -3.02 -5.01
C ARG A 165 13.35 -3.42 -4.38
N ASN A 166 13.44 -4.61 -3.81
CA ASN A 166 14.68 -5.08 -3.19
C ASN A 166 15.56 -5.82 -4.20
N PRO A 167 16.76 -5.32 -4.57
CA PRO A 167 17.60 -5.93 -5.60
C PRO A 167 18.10 -7.34 -5.24
N HIS A 168 18.00 -7.75 -3.98
CA HIS A 168 18.38 -9.10 -3.53
C HIS A 168 17.22 -10.11 -3.58
N LEU A 169 15.97 -9.64 -3.70
CA LEU A 169 14.77 -10.47 -3.84
C LEU A 169 14.18 -10.39 -5.25
N ARG A 170 14.52 -9.32 -5.99
CA ARG A 170 14.04 -9.06 -7.34
C ARG A 170 14.32 -10.22 -8.30
N GLY A 171 13.29 -10.58 -9.08
CA GLY A 171 13.41 -11.59 -10.16
C GLY A 171 13.37 -13.04 -9.67
N PHE A 172 13.01 -13.29 -8.40
CA PHE A 172 12.75 -14.64 -7.90
C PHE A 172 11.26 -14.99 -7.91
N ALA A 173 10.38 -14.04 -8.16
CA ALA A 173 8.97 -14.31 -8.40
C ALA A 173 8.81 -15.22 -9.64
N THR A 174 7.84 -16.11 -9.58
CA THR A 174 7.59 -17.11 -10.63
C THR A 174 6.16 -16.97 -11.17
N GLU A 175 5.88 -17.55 -12.33
CA GLU A 175 4.53 -17.63 -12.90
C GLU A 175 3.54 -18.33 -11.94
N ASP A 176 3.98 -19.33 -11.19
CA ASP A 176 3.15 -20.02 -10.22
C ASP A 176 2.73 -19.07 -9.07
N HIS A 177 3.61 -18.17 -8.62
CA HIS A 177 3.28 -17.13 -7.66
C HIS A 177 2.20 -16.20 -8.20
N TYR A 178 2.40 -15.67 -9.41
CA TYR A 178 1.45 -14.77 -10.06
C TYR A 178 0.09 -15.44 -10.29
N ALA A 179 0.11 -16.71 -10.70
CA ALA A 179 -1.11 -17.48 -10.90
C ALA A 179 -1.89 -17.66 -9.58
N ALA A 180 -1.21 -18.04 -8.49
CA ALA A 180 -1.85 -18.21 -7.19
C ALA A 180 -2.50 -16.91 -6.68
N VAL A 181 -1.78 -15.78 -6.81
CA VAL A 181 -2.31 -14.48 -6.39
C VAL A 181 -3.47 -14.03 -7.29
N ALA A 182 -3.36 -14.21 -8.60
CA ALA A 182 -4.45 -13.88 -9.53
C ALA A 182 -5.72 -14.71 -9.24
N ASP A 183 -5.56 -15.97 -8.89
CA ASP A 183 -6.67 -16.83 -8.49
C ASP A 183 -7.31 -16.37 -7.17
N ALA A 184 -6.53 -15.92 -6.19
CA ALA A 184 -7.03 -15.34 -4.95
C ALA A 184 -7.84 -14.06 -5.23
N PHE A 185 -7.30 -13.10 -5.98
CA PHE A 185 -8.02 -11.87 -6.35
C PHE A 185 -9.31 -12.13 -7.11
N ARG A 186 -9.32 -13.09 -8.03
CA ARG A 186 -10.52 -13.43 -8.79
C ARG A 186 -11.67 -13.91 -7.90
N ASN A 187 -11.36 -14.49 -6.75
CA ASN A 187 -12.33 -15.02 -5.79
C ASN A 187 -12.60 -14.10 -4.60
N SER A 188 -12.00 -12.91 -4.58
CA SER A 188 -12.09 -11.92 -3.51
C SER A 188 -12.72 -10.62 -3.99
N ARG A 189 -13.21 -9.81 -3.04
CA ARG A 189 -13.61 -8.42 -3.28
C ARG A 189 -12.42 -7.46 -3.27
N THR A 190 -11.27 -7.87 -2.70
CA THR A 190 -10.04 -7.09 -2.69
C THR A 190 -9.54 -6.91 -4.12
N VAL A 191 -9.08 -5.72 -4.47
CA VAL A 191 -8.49 -5.44 -5.78
C VAL A 191 -7.00 -5.07 -5.66
N PRO A 192 -6.14 -5.51 -6.60
CA PRO A 192 -4.76 -5.08 -6.61
C PRO A 192 -4.61 -3.64 -7.08
N GLU A 193 -3.62 -2.97 -6.56
CA GLU A 193 -3.25 -1.60 -6.91
C GLU A 193 -2.19 -1.56 -8.00
N ILE A 194 -2.39 -0.71 -9.02
CA ILE A 194 -1.30 -0.19 -9.84
C ILE A 194 -0.69 0.98 -9.08
N ASN A 195 0.54 0.81 -8.58
CA ASN A 195 1.21 1.75 -7.70
C ASN A 195 2.38 2.43 -8.40
N ALA A 196 2.40 3.76 -8.39
CA ALA A 196 3.43 4.60 -9.00
C ALA A 196 4.51 5.08 -8.01
N GLY A 197 4.48 4.62 -6.76
CA GLY A 197 5.27 5.15 -5.66
C GLY A 197 6.79 5.16 -5.88
N ARG A 198 7.30 4.27 -6.72
CA ARG A 198 8.75 4.14 -6.98
C ARG A 198 9.14 4.23 -8.46
N LEU A 199 8.24 4.70 -9.29
CA LEU A 199 8.49 4.83 -10.74
C LEU A 199 9.66 5.77 -11.04
N ARG A 200 9.89 6.77 -10.19
CA ARG A 200 10.97 7.76 -10.34
C ARG A 200 12.22 7.48 -9.49
N ASP A 201 12.23 6.35 -8.79
CA ASP A 201 13.34 5.90 -7.94
C ASP A 201 14.18 4.84 -8.65
N ASP A 202 15.16 4.24 -7.94
CA ASP A 202 16.03 3.16 -8.43
C ASP A 202 15.27 1.94 -8.99
N TYR A 203 14.02 1.74 -8.58
CA TYR A 203 13.19 0.64 -9.09
C TYR A 203 12.72 0.92 -10.52
N GLY A 204 12.19 2.10 -10.78
CA GLY A 204 11.88 2.62 -12.12
C GLY A 204 10.69 1.98 -12.83
N GLU A 205 9.85 1.23 -12.12
CA GLU A 205 8.69 0.52 -12.66
C GLU A 205 7.47 0.68 -11.75
N PHE A 206 6.27 0.41 -12.30
CA PHE A 206 5.05 0.28 -11.53
C PHE A 206 5.04 -1.02 -10.72
N HIS A 207 4.16 -1.07 -9.71
CA HIS A 207 3.71 -2.30 -9.10
C HIS A 207 2.24 -2.55 -9.50
N PRO A 208 1.87 -3.78 -9.84
CA PRO A 208 2.77 -4.91 -10.10
C PRO A 208 3.61 -4.71 -11.36
N ALA A 209 4.75 -5.44 -11.42
CA ALA A 209 5.59 -5.50 -12.63
C ALA A 209 4.77 -6.00 -13.84
N PRO A 210 5.15 -5.63 -15.07
CA PRO A 210 4.33 -5.89 -16.27
C PRO A 210 3.86 -7.34 -16.43
N ALA A 211 4.74 -8.32 -16.21
CA ALA A 211 4.37 -9.74 -16.34
C ALA A 211 3.31 -10.17 -15.30
N PHE A 212 3.34 -9.59 -14.10
CA PHE A 212 2.33 -9.87 -13.09
C PHE A 212 1.03 -9.14 -13.40
N LEU A 213 1.09 -7.89 -13.87
CA LEU A 213 -0.09 -7.14 -14.31
C LEU A 213 -0.80 -7.86 -15.46
N ASP A 214 -0.06 -8.32 -16.49
CA ASP A 214 -0.61 -9.11 -17.60
C ASP A 214 -1.36 -10.34 -17.07
N ARG A 215 -0.77 -11.05 -16.09
CA ARG A 215 -1.39 -12.23 -15.47
C ARG A 215 -2.70 -11.92 -14.74
N LEU A 216 -2.77 -10.79 -14.03
CA LEU A 216 -3.98 -10.32 -13.37
C LEU A 216 -5.08 -9.96 -14.39
N VAL A 217 -4.72 -9.23 -15.45
CA VAL A 217 -5.64 -8.85 -16.53
C VAL A 217 -6.17 -10.08 -17.26
N ASP A 218 -5.31 -11.04 -17.63
CA ASP A 218 -5.70 -12.28 -18.27
C ASP A 218 -6.64 -13.13 -17.41
N ALA A 219 -6.52 -13.04 -16.08
CA ALA A 219 -7.43 -13.67 -15.12
C ALA A 219 -8.76 -12.91 -14.96
N GLY A 220 -8.92 -11.74 -15.59
CA GLY A 220 -10.10 -10.89 -15.47
C GLY A 220 -10.19 -10.15 -14.12
N VAL A 221 -9.08 -9.97 -13.43
CA VAL A 221 -8.99 -9.21 -12.17
C VAL A 221 -9.10 -7.72 -12.48
N ARG A 222 -9.97 -7.02 -11.74
CA ARG A 222 -10.04 -5.55 -11.80
C ARG A 222 -8.89 -4.97 -10.98
N VAL A 223 -8.37 -3.82 -11.41
CA VAL A 223 -7.30 -3.11 -10.74
C VAL A 223 -7.79 -1.73 -10.28
N THR A 224 -7.11 -1.15 -9.31
CA THR A 224 -7.22 0.26 -8.93
C THR A 224 -5.87 0.94 -9.04
N VAL A 225 -5.80 2.24 -8.76
CA VAL A 225 -4.57 3.01 -8.87
C VAL A 225 -4.24 3.74 -7.58
N GLY A 226 -2.95 3.89 -7.29
CA GLY A 226 -2.45 4.70 -6.21
C GLY A 226 -1.12 5.35 -6.58
N THR A 227 -0.98 6.63 -6.24
CA THR A 227 0.29 7.32 -6.44
C THR A 227 1.32 6.95 -5.38
N ASP A 228 0.89 6.52 -4.20
CA ASP A 228 1.75 6.25 -3.04
C ASP A 228 2.65 7.48 -2.75
N SER A 229 2.03 8.67 -2.89
CA SER A 229 2.74 9.94 -2.77
C SER A 229 2.89 10.34 -1.32
N HIS A 230 4.12 10.72 -0.95
CA HIS A 230 4.46 11.21 0.39
C HIS A 230 4.72 12.73 0.38
N GLU A 231 4.87 13.30 -0.81
CA GLU A 231 5.12 14.73 -1.02
C GLU A 231 4.14 15.31 -2.05
N PRO A 232 3.68 16.57 -1.88
CA PRO A 232 2.71 17.19 -2.77
C PRO A 232 3.17 17.24 -4.23
N ASP A 233 4.44 17.53 -4.46
CA ASP A 233 5.04 17.65 -5.79
C ASP A 233 5.19 16.31 -6.53
N ALA A 234 5.03 15.20 -5.82
CA ALA A 234 5.04 13.86 -6.41
C ALA A 234 3.68 13.48 -7.05
N ILE A 235 2.55 14.07 -6.62
CA ILE A 235 1.21 13.67 -7.06
C ILE A 235 1.02 13.90 -8.57
N ALA A 236 1.10 15.14 -9.04
CA ALA A 236 0.83 15.45 -10.44
C ALA A 236 1.72 14.70 -11.45
N PRO A 237 3.04 14.51 -11.22
CA PRO A 237 3.85 13.66 -12.08
C PRO A 237 3.40 12.20 -12.13
N ARG A 238 3.08 11.59 -10.98
CA ARG A 238 2.67 10.18 -10.91
C ARG A 238 1.29 9.95 -11.51
N VAL A 239 0.36 10.89 -11.32
CA VAL A 239 -0.95 10.90 -12.00
C VAL A 239 -0.79 10.81 -13.50
N ARG A 240 0.06 11.67 -14.11
CA ARG A 240 0.30 11.63 -15.57
C ARG A 240 0.93 10.33 -16.04
N GLU A 241 1.77 9.72 -15.23
CA GLU A 241 2.40 8.42 -15.56
C GLU A 241 1.38 7.29 -15.50
N ILE A 242 0.48 7.29 -14.50
CA ILE A 242 -0.63 6.33 -14.40
C ILE A 242 -1.59 6.50 -15.60
N GLU A 243 -1.97 7.74 -15.95
CA GLU A 243 -2.85 8.02 -17.09
C GLU A 243 -2.24 7.60 -18.44
N ALA A 244 -0.92 7.57 -18.55
CA ALA A 244 -0.23 7.13 -19.75
C ALA A 244 -0.11 5.60 -19.87
N GLU A 245 -0.22 4.88 -18.73
CA GLU A 245 -0.15 3.42 -18.67
C GLU A 245 -1.53 2.76 -18.90
N LEU A 246 -2.62 3.42 -18.49
CA LEU A 246 -4.01 2.95 -18.65
C LEU A 246 -4.56 3.21 -20.05
#